data_03c3da00784760ba2af52c5ca7638912
#
_entry.id   03c3da00784760ba2af52c5ca7638912
#
_cell.length_a   1.000
_cell.length_b   1.000
_cell.length_c   1.000
_cell.angle_alpha   90.00
_cell.angle_beta   90.00
_cell.angle_gamma   90.00
#
_symmetry.space_group_name_H-M   'P 1'
#
loop_
_entity.id
_entity.type
_entity.pdbx_description
1 polymer ?
#
loop_
_entity_poly.entity_id
_entity_poly.type
_entity_poly.pdbx_seq_one_letter_code
_entity_poly.pdbx_strand_id
1 'polypeptide(L)'
;RIETFLRPDAVADRLVYTGVANLVVGTVVALLIVREFVRSEFTSRSKLGFRSAPRTLGAVAVAGALGFAIYTLQQPPTTDPVVVTNVFAQVLPVSIAEVVVCWVVVGGSVAALLRQRGLNRYVAVGSALVVSAVLFGVYHFAHSPPFNSPEMVGLLTVVGIGTGLIYFVGGSFYGALVFHNFMALFG
;
A
#
# COMPACT_ATOMS: atom_id res chain seq x y z
N ARG A 1 -22.72 0.88 2.66
CA ARG A 1 -21.40 1.35 3.21
C ARG A 1 -21.37 2.84 3.55
N ILE A 2 -22.08 3.70 2.85
CA ILE A 2 -22.30 5.09 3.28
C ILE A 2 -22.92 5.12 4.68
N GLU A 3 -23.81 4.20 5.00
CA GLU A 3 -24.42 4.07 6.32
C GLU A 3 -23.42 3.84 7.45
N THR A 4 -22.31 3.11 7.17
CA THR A 4 -21.26 2.90 8.18
C THR A 4 -20.51 4.19 8.49
N PHE A 5 -20.37 5.10 7.51
CA PHE A 5 -19.78 6.42 7.74
C PHE A 5 -20.72 7.39 8.50
N LEU A 6 -22.00 7.09 8.53
CA LEU A 6 -23.01 7.92 9.21
C LEU A 6 -23.33 7.46 10.63
N ARG A 7 -22.71 6.39 11.13
CA ARG A 7 -22.90 5.92 12.50
C ARG A 7 -22.18 6.81 13.50
N PRO A 8 -22.88 7.56 14.34
CA PRO A 8 -22.25 8.40 15.36
C PRO A 8 -21.51 7.58 16.44
N ASP A 9 -21.94 6.36 16.70
CA ASP A 9 -21.34 5.42 17.64
C ASP A 9 -19.96 4.88 17.22
N ALA A 10 -19.63 4.94 15.93
CA ALA A 10 -18.35 4.48 15.39
C ALA A 10 -17.26 5.57 15.32
N VAL A 11 -17.53 6.79 15.82
CA VAL A 11 -16.57 7.91 15.69
C VAL A 11 -15.27 7.63 16.43
N ALA A 12 -15.34 7.11 17.66
CA ALA A 12 -14.15 6.80 18.46
C ALA A 12 -13.28 5.73 17.76
N ASP A 13 -13.90 4.64 17.31
CA ASP A 13 -13.17 3.55 16.61
C ASP A 13 -12.50 4.04 15.33
N ARG A 14 -13.16 4.92 14.58
CA ARG A 14 -12.59 5.53 13.38
C ARG A 14 -11.45 6.48 13.66
N LEU A 15 -11.56 7.30 14.71
CA LEU A 15 -10.48 8.17 15.13
C LEU A 15 -9.26 7.37 15.58
N VAL A 16 -9.47 6.28 16.32
CA VAL A 16 -8.39 5.38 16.71
C VAL A 16 -7.80 4.70 15.49
N TYR A 17 -8.62 4.13 14.62
CA TYR A 17 -8.14 3.45 13.40
C TYR A 17 -7.42 4.41 12.44
N THR A 18 -8.04 5.52 12.07
CA THR A 18 -7.45 6.45 11.10
C THR A 18 -6.33 7.28 11.74
N GLY A 19 -6.57 7.86 12.92
CA GLY A 19 -5.60 8.75 13.57
C GLY A 19 -4.43 7.99 14.17
N VAL A 20 -4.69 7.02 15.07
CA VAL A 20 -3.62 6.34 15.80
C VAL A 20 -3.00 5.25 14.95
N ALA A 21 -3.77 4.28 14.45
CA ALA A 21 -3.22 3.13 13.74
C ALA A 21 -2.60 3.52 12.38
N ASN A 22 -3.28 4.32 11.57
CA ASN A 22 -2.80 4.62 10.21
C ASN A 22 -1.91 5.88 10.16
N LEU A 23 -2.32 7.02 10.72
CA LEU A 23 -1.51 8.23 10.63
C LEU A 23 -0.30 8.17 11.57
N VAL A 24 -0.47 7.85 12.85
CA VAL A 24 0.65 7.86 13.80
C VAL A 24 1.53 6.62 13.59
N VAL A 25 1.01 5.41 13.79
CA VAL A 25 1.82 4.19 13.75
C VAL A 25 2.18 3.82 12.32
N GLY A 26 1.21 3.65 11.44
CA GLY A 26 1.41 3.19 10.07
C GLY A 26 2.16 4.20 9.17
N THR A 27 2.09 5.49 9.48
CA THR A 27 2.76 6.51 8.66
C THR A 27 3.94 7.15 9.39
N VAL A 28 3.71 7.84 10.51
CA VAL A 28 4.78 8.62 11.16
C VAL A 28 5.87 7.70 11.72
N VAL A 29 5.51 6.70 12.55
CA VAL A 29 6.50 5.78 13.12
C VAL A 29 7.19 4.97 12.03
N ALA A 30 6.44 4.48 11.02
CA ALA A 30 7.03 3.75 9.91
C ALA A 30 8.02 4.61 9.09
N LEU A 31 7.72 5.89 8.85
CA LEU A 31 8.65 6.82 8.20
C LEU A 31 9.89 7.13 9.06
N LEU A 32 9.76 7.16 10.39
CA LEU A 32 10.92 7.25 11.28
C LEU A 32 11.82 6.02 11.17
N ILE A 33 11.23 4.81 11.06
CA ILE A 33 11.99 3.57 10.79
C ILE A 33 12.69 3.66 9.43
N VAL A 34 12.00 4.11 8.39
CA VAL A 34 12.58 4.34 7.06
C VAL A 34 13.76 5.33 7.12
N ARG A 35 13.61 6.42 7.88
CA ARG A 35 14.66 7.40 8.09
C ARG A 35 15.90 6.76 8.75
N GLU A 36 15.68 5.92 9.78
CA GLU A 36 16.76 5.23 10.48
C GLU A 36 17.45 4.21 9.57
N PHE A 37 16.73 3.47 8.77
CA PHE A 37 17.31 2.57 7.75
C PHE A 37 18.24 3.28 6.77
N VAL A 38 17.86 4.50 6.36
CA VAL A 38 18.70 5.32 5.47
C VAL A 38 19.91 5.89 6.23
N ARG A 39 19.72 6.34 7.47
CA ARG A 39 20.78 6.92 8.30
C ARG A 39 21.85 5.90 8.69
N SER A 40 21.42 4.68 9.01
CA SER A 40 22.31 3.56 9.35
C SER A 40 22.94 2.87 8.12
N GLU A 41 22.71 3.39 6.93
CA GLU A 41 23.16 2.81 5.66
C GLU A 41 22.67 1.37 5.40
N PHE A 42 21.67 0.92 6.16
CA PHE A 42 21.03 -0.37 5.94
C PHE A 42 20.47 -0.48 4.51
N THR A 43 19.92 0.63 4.00
CA THR A 43 19.43 0.77 2.63
C THR A 43 19.51 2.23 2.18
N SER A 44 19.12 2.53 0.94
CA SER A 44 19.08 3.89 0.42
C SER A 44 17.66 4.33 0.05
N ARG A 45 17.40 5.64 0.07
CA ARG A 45 16.10 6.20 -0.35
C ARG A 45 15.65 5.70 -1.71
N SER A 46 16.56 5.63 -2.68
CA SER A 46 16.24 5.14 -4.02
C SER A 46 15.85 3.66 -4.07
N LYS A 47 16.43 2.83 -3.20
CA LYS A 47 16.05 1.41 -3.06
C LYS A 47 14.70 1.24 -2.36
N LEU A 48 14.30 2.21 -1.53
CA LEU A 48 13.00 2.28 -0.88
C LEU A 48 11.92 2.97 -1.74
N GLY A 49 12.18 3.17 -3.03
CA GLY A 49 11.18 3.69 -3.98
C GLY A 49 11.08 5.22 -4.03
N PHE A 50 11.92 5.96 -3.30
CA PHE A 50 11.97 7.43 -3.39
C PHE A 50 12.94 7.86 -4.50
N ARG A 51 12.43 7.91 -5.72
CA ARG A 51 13.20 8.16 -6.95
C ARG A 51 13.20 9.63 -7.36
N SER A 52 13.95 9.96 -8.42
CA SER A 52 13.91 11.28 -9.05
C SER A 52 12.52 11.63 -9.61
N ALA A 53 12.20 12.92 -9.69
CA ALA A 53 10.89 13.38 -10.13
C ALA A 53 10.44 12.80 -11.49
N PRO A 54 11.25 12.75 -12.56
CA PRO A 54 10.81 12.17 -13.82
C PRO A 54 10.41 10.69 -13.73
N ARG A 55 11.19 9.90 -12.99
CA ARG A 55 10.87 8.48 -12.78
C ARG A 55 9.62 8.29 -11.94
N THR A 56 9.46 9.12 -10.92
CA THR A 56 8.25 9.14 -10.08
C THR A 56 7.02 9.47 -10.90
N LEU A 57 7.06 10.54 -11.71
CA LEU A 57 5.94 10.94 -12.56
C LEU A 57 5.57 9.84 -13.57
N GLY A 58 6.56 9.23 -14.22
CA GLY A 58 6.32 8.10 -15.12
C GLY A 58 5.66 6.91 -14.42
N ALA A 59 6.16 6.54 -13.23
CA ALA A 59 5.58 5.45 -12.44
C ALA A 59 4.15 5.77 -11.96
N VAL A 60 3.89 7.00 -11.54
CA VAL A 60 2.55 7.47 -11.14
C VAL A 60 1.58 7.45 -12.33
N ALA A 61 2.01 7.92 -13.51
CA ALA A 61 1.18 7.91 -14.70
C ALA A 61 0.79 6.48 -15.12
N VAL A 62 1.76 5.55 -15.15
CA VAL A 62 1.50 4.14 -15.49
C VAL A 62 0.62 3.48 -14.43
N ALA A 63 0.93 3.67 -13.15
CA ALA A 63 0.17 3.10 -12.04
C ALA A 63 -1.25 3.66 -11.98
N GLY A 64 -1.42 4.96 -12.23
CA GLY A 64 -2.72 5.62 -12.31
C GLY A 64 -3.55 5.10 -13.47
N ALA A 65 -2.96 4.95 -14.66
CA ALA A 65 -3.66 4.39 -15.83
C ALA A 65 -4.09 2.93 -15.59
N LEU A 66 -3.21 2.09 -15.02
CA LEU A 66 -3.53 0.70 -14.69
C LEU A 66 -4.61 0.62 -13.58
N GLY A 67 -4.46 1.40 -12.52
CA GLY A 67 -5.42 1.44 -11.43
C GLY A 67 -6.80 1.90 -11.89
N PHE A 68 -6.85 2.98 -12.69
CA PHE A 68 -8.10 3.47 -13.25
C PHE A 68 -8.73 2.48 -14.24
N ALA A 69 -7.93 1.81 -15.07
CA ALA A 69 -8.43 0.77 -15.98
C ALA A 69 -9.06 -0.39 -15.21
N ILE A 70 -8.40 -0.89 -14.16
CA ILE A 70 -8.97 -1.95 -13.30
C ILE A 70 -10.23 -1.44 -12.61
N TYR A 71 -10.23 -0.20 -12.10
CA TYR A 71 -11.41 0.42 -11.51
C TYR A 71 -12.60 0.41 -12.48
N THR A 72 -12.42 0.84 -13.71
CA THR A 72 -13.50 0.88 -14.72
C THR A 72 -13.98 -0.50 -15.13
N LEU A 73 -13.08 -1.49 -15.24
CA LEU A 73 -13.42 -2.88 -15.59
C LEU A 73 -14.31 -3.57 -14.54
N GLN A 74 -14.25 -3.13 -13.28
CA GLN A 74 -15.09 -3.66 -12.20
C GLN A 74 -16.48 -3.06 -12.15
N GLN A 75 -16.86 -2.24 -13.14
CA GLN A 75 -18.17 -1.60 -13.23
C GLN A 75 -18.53 -0.83 -11.95
N PRO A 76 -17.75 0.17 -11.56
CA PRO A 76 -18.00 0.94 -10.34
C PRO A 76 -19.34 1.69 -10.45
N PRO A 77 -19.95 2.06 -9.32
CA PRO A 77 -21.23 2.78 -9.31
C PRO A 77 -21.13 4.15 -9.99
N THR A 78 -19.95 4.69 -10.13
CA THR A 78 -19.70 5.96 -10.83
C THR A 78 -18.30 6.05 -11.35
N THR A 79 -18.13 6.77 -12.47
CA THR A 79 -16.84 7.22 -13.01
C THR A 79 -16.71 8.75 -12.99
N ASP A 80 -17.61 9.46 -12.30
CA ASP A 80 -17.54 10.91 -12.14
C ASP A 80 -16.21 11.29 -11.49
N PRO A 81 -15.39 12.12 -12.15
CA PRO A 81 -14.05 12.46 -11.65
C PRO A 81 -14.07 13.13 -10.27
N VAL A 82 -15.10 13.91 -9.97
CA VAL A 82 -15.22 14.61 -8.68
C VAL A 82 -15.47 13.59 -7.56
N VAL A 83 -16.39 12.66 -7.79
CA VAL A 83 -16.71 11.61 -6.82
C VAL A 83 -15.51 10.68 -6.62
N VAL A 84 -14.89 10.21 -7.71
CA VAL A 84 -13.70 9.35 -7.66
C VAL A 84 -12.56 10.05 -6.92
N THR A 85 -12.30 11.32 -7.22
CA THR A 85 -11.24 12.09 -6.54
C THR A 85 -11.52 12.26 -5.05
N ASN A 86 -12.78 12.50 -4.68
CA ASN A 86 -13.16 12.65 -3.27
C ASN A 86 -12.95 11.35 -2.49
N VAL A 87 -13.42 10.22 -3.02
CA VAL A 87 -13.21 8.91 -2.37
C VAL A 87 -11.73 8.56 -2.33
N PHE A 88 -10.99 8.82 -3.43
CA PHE A 88 -9.54 8.62 -3.49
C PHE A 88 -8.80 9.39 -2.38
N ALA A 89 -9.18 10.64 -2.13
CA ALA A 89 -8.62 11.45 -1.06
C ALA A 89 -8.96 10.91 0.35
N GLN A 90 -10.17 10.35 0.53
CA GLN A 90 -10.60 9.81 1.82
C GLN A 90 -9.85 8.54 2.21
N VAL A 91 -9.53 7.64 1.26
CA VAL A 91 -8.80 6.39 1.55
C VAL A 91 -7.29 6.57 1.58
N LEU A 92 -6.78 7.70 1.08
CA LEU A 92 -5.35 7.98 0.96
C LEU A 92 -4.54 7.80 2.26
N PRO A 93 -5.00 8.26 3.45
CA PRO A 93 -4.25 8.07 4.70
C PRO A 93 -4.02 6.61 5.05
N VAL A 94 -5.03 5.75 4.84
CA VAL A 94 -4.93 4.31 5.07
C VAL A 94 -3.97 3.67 4.06
N SER A 95 -4.13 4.00 2.78
CA SER A 95 -3.27 3.51 1.70
C SER A 95 -1.80 3.91 1.91
N ILE A 96 -1.52 5.12 2.41
CA ILE A 96 -0.15 5.52 2.76
C ILE A 96 0.43 4.60 3.83
N ALA A 97 -0.31 4.39 4.92
CA ALA A 97 0.12 3.54 6.02
C ALA A 97 0.41 2.10 5.54
N GLU A 98 -0.50 1.51 4.79
CA GLU A 98 -0.38 0.14 4.28
C GLU A 98 0.82 0.00 3.34
N VAL A 99 0.99 0.92 2.39
CA VAL A 99 2.13 0.88 1.46
C VAL A 99 3.45 1.11 2.18
N VAL A 100 3.53 2.05 3.12
CA VAL A 100 4.76 2.29 3.89
C VAL A 100 5.11 1.07 4.74
N VAL A 101 4.16 0.51 5.49
CA VAL A 101 4.43 -0.62 6.38
C VAL A 101 4.75 -1.88 5.59
N CYS A 102 3.85 -2.30 4.68
CA CYS A 102 3.97 -3.61 4.04
C CYS A 102 5.12 -3.65 3.01
N TRP A 103 5.24 -2.63 2.15
CA TRP A 103 6.23 -2.69 1.05
C TRP A 103 7.51 -1.93 1.34
N VAL A 104 7.44 -0.72 1.95
CA VAL A 104 8.66 0.04 2.21
C VAL A 104 9.42 -0.53 3.40
N VAL A 105 8.77 -0.67 4.56
CA VAL A 105 9.43 -1.15 5.78
C VAL A 105 9.67 -2.66 5.69
N VAL A 106 8.63 -3.47 5.60
CA VAL A 106 8.76 -4.93 5.65
C VAL A 106 9.42 -5.45 4.38
N GLY A 107 8.85 -5.17 3.22
CA GLY A 107 9.38 -5.64 1.93
C GLY A 107 10.79 -5.12 1.66
N GLY A 108 11.03 -3.82 1.90
CA GLY A 108 12.36 -3.22 1.78
C GLY A 108 13.39 -3.87 2.69
N SER A 109 13.02 -4.17 3.94
CA SER A 109 13.89 -4.87 4.89
C SER A 109 14.20 -6.30 4.45
N VAL A 110 13.19 -7.06 4.04
CA VAL A 110 13.39 -8.44 3.55
C VAL A 110 14.32 -8.44 2.35
N ALA A 111 14.08 -7.57 1.37
CA ALA A 111 14.94 -7.47 0.19
C ALA A 111 16.39 -7.09 0.57
N ALA A 112 16.58 -6.11 1.46
CA ALA A 112 17.89 -5.68 1.91
C ALA A 112 18.63 -6.79 2.65
N LEU A 113 17.99 -7.44 3.63
CA LEU A 113 18.58 -8.54 4.41
C LEU A 113 19.00 -9.72 3.54
N LEU A 114 18.14 -10.14 2.59
CA LEU A 114 18.47 -11.25 1.70
C LEU A 114 19.61 -10.90 0.74
N ARG A 115 19.68 -9.64 0.29
CA ARG A 115 20.81 -9.15 -0.50
C ARG A 115 22.12 -9.11 0.31
N GLN A 116 22.08 -8.69 1.57
CA GLN A 116 23.25 -8.71 2.46
C GLN A 116 23.74 -10.13 2.73
N ARG A 117 22.85 -11.13 2.73
CA ARG A 117 23.20 -12.56 2.83
C ARG A 117 23.68 -13.18 1.51
N GLY A 118 23.88 -12.38 0.47
CA GLY A 118 24.43 -12.84 -0.79
C GLY A 118 23.41 -13.44 -1.77
N LEU A 119 22.10 -13.43 -1.46
CA LEU A 119 21.10 -13.93 -2.41
C LEU A 119 21.05 -13.03 -3.64
N ASN A 120 20.76 -13.61 -4.80
CA ASN A 120 20.60 -12.83 -6.02
C ASN A 120 19.38 -11.87 -5.92
N ARG A 121 19.38 -10.85 -6.78
CA ARG A 121 18.34 -9.81 -6.77
C ARG A 121 16.92 -10.37 -6.95
N TYR A 122 16.76 -11.33 -7.84
CA TYR A 122 15.42 -11.84 -8.17
C TYR A 122 14.82 -12.64 -7.03
N VAL A 123 15.62 -13.45 -6.35
CA VAL A 123 15.19 -14.18 -5.14
C VAL A 123 14.85 -13.22 -4.02
N ALA A 124 15.72 -12.24 -3.76
CA ALA A 124 15.49 -11.27 -2.69
C ALA A 124 14.21 -10.44 -2.92
N VAL A 125 14.00 -9.95 -4.14
CA VAL A 125 12.81 -9.16 -4.50
C VAL A 125 11.56 -10.04 -4.53
N GLY A 126 11.65 -11.25 -5.10
CA GLY A 126 10.52 -12.20 -5.12
C GLY A 126 10.05 -12.58 -3.72
N SER A 127 10.98 -12.88 -2.81
CA SER A 127 10.66 -13.15 -1.40
C SER A 127 10.04 -11.94 -0.71
N ALA A 128 10.59 -10.75 -0.93
CA ALA A 128 10.05 -9.51 -0.38
C ALA A 128 8.63 -9.24 -0.88
N LEU A 129 8.37 -9.45 -2.17
CA LEU A 129 7.05 -9.34 -2.78
C LEU A 129 6.03 -10.27 -2.10
N VAL A 130 6.38 -11.56 -1.98
CA VAL A 130 5.49 -12.56 -1.37
C VAL A 130 5.21 -12.22 0.09
N VAL A 131 6.25 -11.94 0.88
CA VAL A 131 6.10 -11.60 2.30
C VAL A 131 5.23 -10.36 2.49
N SER A 132 5.44 -9.30 1.68
CA SER A 132 4.64 -8.08 1.75
C SER A 132 3.18 -8.31 1.38
N ALA A 133 2.93 -9.06 0.32
CA ALA A 133 1.57 -9.34 -0.16
C ALA A 133 0.79 -10.23 0.81
N VAL A 134 1.43 -11.27 1.36
CA VAL A 134 0.82 -12.13 2.38
C VAL A 134 0.54 -11.35 3.66
N LEU A 135 1.49 -10.54 4.13
CA LEU A 135 1.28 -9.68 5.30
C LEU A 135 0.10 -8.74 5.08
N PHE A 136 0.01 -8.09 3.92
CA PHE A 136 -1.09 -7.22 3.56
C PHE A 136 -2.43 -7.96 3.58
N GLY A 137 -2.52 -9.15 2.97
CA GLY A 137 -3.75 -9.95 3.00
C GLY A 137 -4.14 -10.39 4.42
N VAL A 138 -3.18 -10.97 5.17
CA VAL A 138 -3.43 -11.50 6.53
C VAL A 138 -3.76 -10.39 7.53
N TYR A 139 -3.15 -9.22 7.41
CA TYR A 139 -3.48 -8.07 8.24
C TYR A 139 -4.98 -7.73 8.22
N HIS A 140 -5.61 -7.86 7.05
CA HIS A 140 -7.03 -7.56 6.90
C HIS A 140 -7.94 -8.57 7.62
N PHE A 141 -7.43 -9.75 7.99
CA PHE A 141 -8.19 -10.71 8.80
C PHE A 141 -8.58 -10.16 10.19
N ALA A 142 -7.85 -9.15 10.68
CA ALA A 142 -8.18 -8.45 11.91
C ALA A 142 -9.34 -7.44 11.78
N HIS A 143 -9.85 -7.22 10.58
CA HIS A 143 -10.94 -6.30 10.31
C HIS A 143 -12.31 -6.96 10.43
N SER A 144 -13.36 -6.12 10.39
CA SER A 144 -14.74 -6.59 10.37
C SER A 144 -15.09 -7.24 9.02
N PRO A 145 -16.16 -8.07 8.96
CA PRO A 145 -16.66 -8.58 7.67
C PRO A 145 -16.85 -7.45 6.64
N PRO A 146 -16.56 -7.72 5.34
CA PRO A 146 -16.19 -9.02 4.76
C PRO A 146 -14.68 -9.33 4.79
N PHE A 147 -13.83 -8.48 5.36
CA PHE A 147 -12.37 -8.58 5.25
C PHE A 147 -11.78 -9.73 6.05
N ASN A 148 -12.48 -10.23 7.07
CA ASN A 148 -12.05 -11.33 7.94
C ASN A 148 -12.40 -12.73 7.41
N SER A 149 -12.61 -12.87 6.10
CA SER A 149 -12.80 -14.19 5.49
C SER A 149 -11.54 -14.66 4.76
N PRO A 150 -11.29 -15.99 4.69
CA PRO A 150 -10.15 -16.54 3.94
C PRO A 150 -10.13 -16.13 2.46
N GLU A 151 -11.31 -16.05 1.83
CA GLU A 151 -11.46 -15.66 0.42
C GLU A 151 -11.02 -14.22 0.22
N MET A 152 -11.42 -13.33 1.13
CA MET A 152 -11.02 -11.93 1.08
C MET A 152 -9.52 -11.76 1.34
N VAL A 153 -8.96 -12.49 2.29
CA VAL A 153 -7.50 -12.52 2.51
C VAL A 153 -6.76 -12.98 1.26
N GLY A 154 -7.28 -13.99 0.56
CA GLY A 154 -6.74 -14.45 -0.72
C GLY A 154 -6.79 -13.36 -1.79
N LEU A 155 -7.94 -12.71 -1.96
CA LEU A 155 -8.13 -11.61 -2.91
C LEU A 155 -7.17 -10.44 -2.60
N LEU A 156 -7.11 -10.02 -1.34
CA LEU A 156 -6.23 -8.93 -0.91
C LEU A 156 -4.74 -9.29 -1.06
N THR A 157 -4.38 -10.56 -0.88
CA THR A 157 -3.01 -11.01 -1.19
C THR A 157 -2.70 -10.83 -2.68
N VAL A 158 -3.63 -11.13 -3.58
CA VAL A 158 -3.46 -10.88 -5.03
C VAL A 158 -3.34 -9.38 -5.33
N VAL A 159 -4.17 -8.53 -4.73
CA VAL A 159 -4.03 -7.06 -4.81
C VAL A 159 -2.66 -6.63 -4.28
N GLY A 160 -2.22 -7.22 -3.16
CA GLY A 160 -0.90 -7.02 -2.59
C GLY A 160 0.25 -7.38 -3.54
N ILE A 161 0.13 -8.47 -4.29
CA ILE A 161 1.10 -8.84 -5.33
C ILE A 161 1.14 -7.76 -6.42
N GLY A 162 -0.01 -7.29 -6.91
CA GLY A 162 -0.09 -6.22 -7.91
C GLY A 162 0.60 -4.94 -7.43
N THR A 163 0.27 -4.48 -6.22
CA THR A 163 0.91 -3.32 -5.59
C THR A 163 2.42 -3.51 -5.45
N GLY A 164 2.84 -4.70 -4.99
CA GLY A 164 4.25 -5.02 -4.83
C GLY A 164 5.01 -5.10 -6.16
N LEU A 165 4.41 -5.57 -7.24
CA LEU A 165 5.00 -5.52 -8.57
C LEU A 165 5.26 -4.07 -9.01
N ILE A 166 4.29 -3.19 -8.85
CA ILE A 166 4.47 -1.75 -9.13
C ILE A 166 5.59 -1.17 -8.25
N TYR A 167 5.65 -1.55 -6.97
CA TYR A 167 6.68 -1.07 -6.05
C TYR A 167 8.08 -1.58 -6.42
N PHE A 168 8.28 -2.90 -6.52
CA PHE A 168 9.60 -3.50 -6.68
C PHE A 168 10.13 -3.43 -8.11
N VAL A 169 9.25 -3.59 -9.12
CA VAL A 169 9.64 -3.54 -10.55
C VAL A 169 9.64 -2.09 -11.04
N GLY A 170 8.58 -1.34 -10.80
CA GLY A 170 8.50 0.09 -11.11
C GLY A 170 9.45 0.94 -10.26
N GLY A 171 9.82 0.44 -9.07
CA GLY A 171 10.77 1.07 -8.16
C GLY A 171 10.29 2.42 -7.62
N SER A 172 8.99 2.64 -7.50
CA SER A 172 8.41 3.90 -7.03
C SER A 172 7.39 3.68 -5.92
N PHE A 173 7.65 4.28 -4.77
CA PHE A 173 6.68 4.37 -3.67
C PHE A 173 5.37 5.05 -4.13
N TYR A 174 5.49 6.18 -4.81
CA TYR A 174 4.31 6.96 -5.24
C TYR A 174 3.49 6.23 -6.30
N GLY A 175 4.15 5.49 -7.22
CA GLY A 175 3.44 4.65 -8.17
C GLY A 175 2.65 3.54 -7.48
N ALA A 176 3.29 2.83 -6.53
CA ALA A 176 2.63 1.81 -5.74
C ALA A 176 1.45 2.39 -4.93
N LEU A 177 1.63 3.56 -4.31
CA LEU A 177 0.58 4.24 -3.56
C LEU A 177 -0.63 4.58 -4.43
N VAL A 178 -0.41 5.16 -5.61
CA VAL A 178 -1.52 5.51 -6.53
C VAL A 178 -2.26 4.27 -6.98
N PHE A 179 -1.55 3.22 -7.39
CA PHE A 179 -2.17 1.95 -7.78
C PHE A 179 -2.97 1.34 -6.63
N HIS A 180 -2.34 1.23 -5.46
CA HIS A 180 -2.96 0.67 -4.26
C HIS A 180 -4.22 1.44 -3.85
N ASN A 181 -4.16 2.77 -3.90
CA ASN A 181 -5.30 3.62 -3.56
C ASN A 181 -6.50 3.41 -4.50
N PHE A 182 -6.26 3.16 -5.81
CA PHE A 182 -7.32 2.75 -6.71
C PHE A 182 -7.92 1.40 -6.32
N MET A 183 -7.11 0.45 -5.88
CA MET A 183 -7.61 -0.85 -5.41
C MET A 183 -8.43 -0.72 -4.11
N ALA A 184 -8.08 0.23 -3.24
CA ALA A 184 -8.80 0.50 -2.00
C ALA A 184 -10.17 1.20 -2.22
N LEU A 185 -10.47 1.71 -3.41
CA LEU A 185 -11.81 2.26 -3.73
C LEU A 185 -12.92 1.21 -3.73
N PHE A 186 -12.57 -0.07 -3.77
CA PHE A 186 -13.51 -1.21 -3.73
C PHE A 186 -13.74 -1.75 -2.30
N GLY A 187 -13.00 -1.26 -1.33
CA GLY A 187 -13.04 -1.65 0.10
C GLY A 187 -14.20 -0.97 0.89
#